data_cbd45820e4c3b9e3fc0e164e5c7a973b
#
_entry.id   cbd45820e4c3b9e3fc0e164e5c7a973b
#
_cell.length_a   1.000
_cell.length_b   1.000
_cell.length_c   1.000
_cell.angle_alpha   90.00
_cell.angle_beta   90.00
_cell.angle_gamma   90.00
#
_symmetry.space_group_name_H-M   'P 1'
#
loop_
_entity.id
_entity.type
_entity.pdbx_description
1 polymer ?
#
loop_
_entity_poly.entity_id
_entity_poly.type
_entity_poly.pdbx_seq_one_letter_code
_entity_poly.pdbx_strand_id
1 'polypeptide(L)'
;MNMRLADYVIEFLEKKGIRTVFTVSGGGSIFLCDALYKARKLKYIACHHEQAVSYATESYSRSRNKPGAAIVTTGPGGTNSTSGVACCWIDSVPAIFISGQVFLNQTIGNSGLRQIGVQEFDIVNMVKSSTKYAVIIKKAEEIKYHLEKAYYVCSEGRPGPVWIDIPANIQNAKINPNTLLGYKPKVKNKRNLILNKKIKKIAKMIATADRPLLHIGHGVKISNGEKYLRKIVNKYKLPFALTWNASDLIESNHPLYIGRPGAFAERGSNFIVQNCNLHLSIGTRLPFMVTGYDAKDFARKAKKIMVDIDKTEVNKSNVNLDEKINCDGSYFLKTLIKYLPKKINISKDWLNYCKNIRKKYPIVLKEFKNQKKFVNSYYFIDILSDILNKKDVIVTDMGLSFVGTHQAFKTKKGQKLYTNSGHAPMGWGLPAAVGAFYATKRNRVICLTGEGGLQMNIQELATVMHNKLPIKIFIYNNGGYLTIKQTQQLGFNSRIMGSNSDSGLSFPDYKSMAKSNKIKYTKISNNKNLKSKIKKVLSGKGAVICELMIDHEQEQMPKAINRRTPDGKTVPTKYEDMYPFLSRKEIQENML
;
A
#
# COMPACT_ATOMS: atom_id res chain seq x y z
N MET A 1 -32.09 -28.36 -3.60
CA MET A 1 -31.32 -29.10 -4.63
C MET A 1 -29.88 -29.25 -4.13
N ASN A 2 -29.33 -30.44 -4.30
CA ASN A 2 -27.90 -30.66 -3.98
C ASN A 2 -27.01 -30.04 -5.05
N MET A 3 -25.92 -29.44 -4.61
CA MET A 3 -24.90 -28.89 -5.50
C MET A 3 -23.50 -29.29 -5.00
N ARG A 4 -22.49 -29.21 -5.87
CA ARG A 4 -21.12 -29.50 -5.50
C ARG A 4 -20.59 -28.33 -4.63
N LEU A 5 -19.82 -28.68 -3.59
CA LEU A 5 -19.25 -27.67 -2.66
C LEU A 5 -18.41 -26.60 -3.39
N ALA A 6 -17.59 -26.99 -4.37
CA ALA A 6 -16.82 -26.05 -5.17
C ALA A 6 -17.69 -25.01 -5.88
N ASP A 7 -18.84 -25.44 -6.44
CA ASP A 7 -19.81 -24.53 -7.08
C ASP A 7 -20.41 -23.56 -6.04
N TYR A 8 -20.72 -24.05 -4.83
CA TYR A 8 -21.21 -23.22 -3.72
C TYR A 8 -20.18 -22.14 -3.31
N VAL A 9 -18.88 -22.49 -3.25
CA VAL A 9 -17.80 -21.54 -2.94
C VAL A 9 -17.80 -20.37 -3.94
N ILE A 10 -17.89 -20.68 -5.23
CA ILE A 10 -17.89 -19.65 -6.29
C ILE A 10 -19.16 -18.79 -6.24
N GLU A 11 -20.32 -19.40 -6.07
CA GLU A 11 -21.56 -18.63 -5.88
C GLU A 11 -21.51 -17.72 -4.64
N PHE A 12 -20.89 -18.17 -3.54
CA PHE A 12 -20.71 -17.37 -2.35
C PHE A 12 -19.87 -16.13 -2.66
N LEU A 13 -18.73 -16.26 -3.36
CA LEU A 13 -17.90 -15.15 -3.78
C LEU A 13 -18.66 -14.15 -4.67
N GLU A 14 -19.47 -14.67 -5.62
CA GLU A 14 -20.33 -13.85 -6.46
C GLU A 14 -21.38 -13.06 -5.66
N LYS A 15 -22.06 -13.72 -4.70
CA LYS A 15 -23.06 -13.12 -3.80
C LYS A 15 -22.44 -12.03 -2.92
N LYS A 16 -21.16 -12.17 -2.54
CA LYS A 16 -20.39 -11.13 -1.80
C LYS A 16 -19.87 -10.00 -2.69
N GLY A 17 -20.17 -10.04 -3.98
CA GLY A 17 -19.81 -8.97 -4.91
C GLY A 17 -18.36 -9.01 -5.38
N ILE A 18 -17.66 -10.12 -5.21
CA ILE A 18 -16.37 -10.36 -5.85
C ILE A 18 -16.63 -10.61 -7.34
N ARG A 19 -15.91 -9.92 -8.21
CA ARG A 19 -16.11 -9.96 -9.67
C ARG A 19 -14.91 -10.46 -10.43
N THR A 20 -13.77 -10.55 -9.74
CA THR A 20 -12.52 -11.06 -10.32
C THR A 20 -11.80 -11.89 -9.27
N VAL A 21 -11.35 -13.05 -9.67
CA VAL A 21 -10.47 -13.95 -8.92
C VAL A 21 -9.18 -14.11 -9.70
N PHE A 22 -8.05 -14.03 -9.03
CA PHE A 22 -6.74 -14.31 -9.61
C PHE A 22 -6.36 -15.74 -9.25
N THR A 23 -5.71 -16.47 -10.17
CA THR A 23 -5.46 -17.90 -9.98
C THR A 23 -4.26 -18.38 -10.80
N VAL A 24 -3.61 -19.41 -10.33
CA VAL A 24 -2.87 -20.40 -11.12
C VAL A 24 -3.57 -21.73 -10.93
N SER A 25 -3.98 -22.38 -12.01
CA SER A 25 -4.68 -23.66 -11.98
C SER A 25 -3.76 -24.80 -11.55
N GLY A 26 -4.32 -25.82 -10.87
CA GLY A 26 -3.54 -26.99 -10.48
C GLY A 26 -4.43 -28.13 -9.96
N GLY A 27 -3.85 -29.32 -9.83
CA GLY A 27 -4.58 -30.56 -9.49
C GLY A 27 -5.33 -30.49 -8.15
N GLY A 28 -4.71 -29.94 -7.10
CA GLY A 28 -5.35 -29.83 -5.79
C GLY A 28 -6.57 -28.88 -5.76
N SER A 29 -6.69 -27.98 -6.74
CA SER A 29 -7.85 -27.06 -6.87
C SER A 29 -8.74 -27.35 -8.07
N ILE A 30 -8.68 -28.53 -8.65
CA ILE A 30 -9.31 -28.85 -9.95
C ILE A 30 -10.82 -28.59 -9.95
N PHE A 31 -11.53 -28.94 -8.89
CA PHE A 31 -12.99 -28.73 -8.81
C PHE A 31 -13.33 -27.24 -8.58
N LEU A 32 -12.48 -26.49 -7.90
CA LEU A 32 -12.62 -25.03 -7.78
C LEU A 32 -12.36 -24.35 -9.13
N CYS A 33 -11.38 -24.82 -9.91
CA CYS A 33 -11.10 -24.32 -11.26
C CYS A 33 -12.27 -24.58 -12.21
N ASP A 34 -12.88 -25.78 -12.17
CA ASP A 34 -14.08 -26.10 -12.96
C ASP A 34 -15.28 -25.23 -12.55
N ALA A 35 -15.46 -24.99 -11.25
CA ALA A 35 -16.49 -24.08 -10.77
C ALA A 35 -16.26 -22.63 -11.21
N LEU A 36 -14.99 -22.14 -11.22
CA LEU A 36 -14.62 -20.83 -11.75
C LEU A 36 -14.96 -20.70 -13.24
N TYR A 37 -14.71 -21.73 -14.03
CA TYR A 37 -15.05 -21.74 -15.46
C TYR A 37 -16.56 -21.56 -15.68
N LYS A 38 -17.40 -22.18 -14.84
CA LYS A 38 -18.87 -22.10 -14.91
C LYS A 38 -19.44 -20.79 -14.34
N ALA A 39 -18.64 -19.98 -13.68
CA ALA A 39 -19.09 -18.74 -13.02
C ALA A 39 -19.73 -17.76 -14.02
N ARG A 40 -20.88 -17.21 -13.67
CA ARG A 40 -21.62 -16.29 -14.56
C ARG A 40 -21.30 -14.81 -14.35
N LYS A 41 -21.00 -14.43 -13.11
CA LYS A 41 -20.79 -13.01 -12.70
C LYS A 41 -19.36 -12.73 -12.23
N LEU A 42 -18.54 -13.76 -12.16
CA LEU A 42 -17.15 -13.70 -11.72
C LEU A 42 -16.25 -14.06 -12.90
N LYS A 43 -15.20 -13.28 -13.11
CA LYS A 43 -14.15 -13.54 -14.09
C LYS A 43 -12.90 -14.05 -13.37
N TYR A 44 -12.27 -15.11 -13.86
CA TYR A 44 -10.94 -15.48 -13.41
C TYR A 44 -9.87 -14.84 -14.30
N ILE A 45 -8.70 -14.57 -13.70
CA ILE A 45 -7.50 -14.11 -14.37
C ILE A 45 -6.39 -15.09 -14.04
N ALA A 46 -5.95 -15.83 -15.05
CA ALA A 46 -4.81 -16.72 -14.92
C ALA A 46 -3.52 -15.89 -14.93
N CYS A 47 -2.74 -16.06 -13.88
CA CYS A 47 -1.37 -15.52 -13.75
C CYS A 47 -0.36 -16.65 -14.00
N HIS A 48 0.92 -16.30 -14.08
CA HIS A 48 2.00 -17.25 -14.32
C HIS A 48 2.73 -17.67 -13.05
N HIS A 49 2.47 -16.98 -11.92
CA HIS A 49 3.06 -17.29 -10.62
C HIS A 49 2.11 -16.91 -9.48
N GLU A 50 2.05 -17.69 -8.42
CA GLU A 50 1.10 -17.46 -7.31
C GLU A 50 1.49 -16.26 -6.44
N GLN A 51 2.76 -15.84 -6.45
CA GLN A 51 3.14 -14.55 -5.87
C GLN A 51 2.42 -13.42 -6.61
N ALA A 52 2.37 -13.46 -7.94
CA ALA A 52 1.64 -12.46 -8.73
C ALA A 52 0.13 -12.53 -8.50
N VAL A 53 -0.45 -13.75 -8.34
CA VAL A 53 -1.85 -13.95 -7.93
C VAL A 53 -2.14 -13.21 -6.64
N SER A 54 -1.28 -13.39 -5.64
CA SER A 54 -1.46 -12.81 -4.31
C SER A 54 -1.31 -11.27 -4.32
N TYR A 55 -0.36 -10.72 -5.08
CA TYR A 55 -0.16 -9.27 -5.24
C TYR A 55 -1.31 -8.61 -6.03
N ALA A 56 -1.80 -9.27 -7.09
CA ALA A 56 -2.95 -8.78 -7.84
C ALA A 56 -4.23 -8.79 -6.96
N THR A 57 -4.42 -9.84 -6.15
CA THR A 57 -5.53 -9.94 -5.19
C THR A 57 -5.46 -8.86 -4.12
N GLU A 58 -4.28 -8.60 -3.57
CA GLU A 58 -4.04 -7.52 -2.61
C GLU A 58 -4.42 -6.16 -3.20
N SER A 59 -3.88 -5.83 -4.36
CA SER A 59 -4.16 -4.56 -5.04
C SER A 59 -5.62 -4.41 -5.45
N TYR A 60 -6.26 -5.49 -5.92
CA TYR A 60 -7.70 -5.52 -6.22
C TYR A 60 -8.54 -5.20 -4.97
N SER A 61 -8.20 -5.81 -3.84
CA SER A 61 -8.87 -5.61 -2.56
C SER A 61 -8.67 -4.18 -2.04
N ARG A 62 -7.44 -3.71 -2.02
CA ARG A 62 -7.04 -2.35 -1.64
C ARG A 62 -7.79 -1.29 -2.46
N SER A 63 -7.85 -1.48 -3.77
CA SER A 63 -8.50 -0.55 -4.70
C SER A 63 -10.00 -0.42 -4.46
N ARG A 64 -10.65 -1.50 -4.05
CA ARG A 64 -12.10 -1.55 -3.79
C ARG A 64 -12.45 -1.22 -2.35
N ASN A 65 -11.49 -1.26 -1.44
CA ASN A 65 -11.71 -1.23 0.01
C ASN A 65 -12.73 -2.32 0.45
N LYS A 66 -12.62 -3.50 -0.15
CA LYS A 66 -13.50 -4.67 0.06
C LYS A 66 -12.72 -5.95 -0.20
N PRO A 67 -13.09 -7.08 0.39
CA PRO A 67 -12.43 -8.35 0.12
C PRO A 67 -12.38 -8.70 -1.37
N GLY A 68 -11.19 -9.05 -1.84
CA GLY A 68 -10.93 -9.79 -3.07
C GLY A 68 -10.65 -11.25 -2.76
N ALA A 69 -10.55 -12.11 -3.78
CA ALA A 69 -10.24 -13.52 -3.60
C ALA A 69 -9.16 -13.99 -4.56
N ALA A 70 -8.30 -14.89 -4.07
CA ALA A 70 -7.37 -15.71 -4.82
C ALA A 70 -7.76 -17.18 -4.69
N ILE A 71 -7.56 -17.97 -5.75
CA ILE A 71 -7.67 -19.43 -5.70
C ILE A 71 -6.35 -20.00 -6.23
N VAL A 72 -5.73 -20.89 -5.44
CA VAL A 72 -4.44 -21.51 -5.76
C VAL A 72 -4.48 -23.01 -5.46
N THR A 73 -3.53 -23.75 -6.00
CA THR A 73 -3.45 -25.19 -5.77
C THR A 73 -2.74 -25.53 -4.45
N THR A 74 -2.60 -26.81 -4.16
CA THR A 74 -1.90 -27.35 -2.99
C THR A 74 -0.39 -27.09 -3.05
N GLY A 75 0.30 -27.20 -1.93
CA GLY A 75 1.76 -27.13 -1.81
C GLY A 75 2.33 -25.79 -2.33
N PRO A 76 3.10 -25.82 -3.45
CA PRO A 76 3.72 -24.61 -3.99
C PRO A 76 2.71 -23.49 -4.33
N GLY A 77 1.47 -23.83 -4.70
CA GLY A 77 0.41 -22.84 -4.90
C GLY A 77 0.16 -21.99 -3.66
N GLY A 78 0.06 -22.65 -2.51
CA GLY A 78 -0.07 -21.98 -1.21
C GLY A 78 1.21 -21.24 -0.80
N THR A 79 2.34 -21.92 -0.79
CA THR A 79 3.62 -21.37 -0.27
C THR A 79 4.10 -20.17 -1.09
N ASN A 80 3.99 -20.19 -2.42
CA ASN A 80 4.32 -19.06 -3.28
C ASN A 80 3.44 -17.82 -3.03
N SER A 81 2.22 -18.00 -2.51
CA SER A 81 1.29 -16.89 -2.23
C SER A 81 1.61 -16.12 -0.94
N THR A 82 2.47 -16.64 -0.06
CA THR A 82 2.70 -16.12 1.31
C THR A 82 3.18 -14.68 1.35
N SER A 83 3.99 -14.25 0.37
CA SER A 83 4.42 -12.85 0.26
C SER A 83 3.24 -11.88 0.15
N GLY A 84 2.21 -12.23 -0.63
CA GLY A 84 1.02 -11.38 -0.76
C GLY A 84 0.11 -11.44 0.48
N VAL A 85 0.09 -12.58 1.18
CA VAL A 85 -0.58 -12.68 2.49
C VAL A 85 0.07 -11.72 3.49
N ALA A 86 1.41 -11.69 3.55
CA ALA A 86 2.16 -10.75 4.38
C ALA A 86 1.88 -9.29 4.00
N CYS A 87 1.81 -8.98 2.69
CA CYS A 87 1.42 -7.66 2.18
C CYS A 87 0.04 -7.24 2.69
N CYS A 88 -0.96 -8.13 2.60
CA CYS A 88 -2.31 -7.89 3.09
C CYS A 88 -2.34 -7.68 4.60
N TRP A 89 -1.59 -8.48 5.36
CA TRP A 89 -1.53 -8.44 6.81
C TRP A 89 -0.97 -7.10 7.31
N ILE A 90 0.20 -6.72 6.82
CA ILE A 90 0.92 -5.54 7.29
C ILE A 90 0.16 -4.25 6.91
N ASP A 91 -0.35 -4.17 5.68
CA ASP A 91 -1.05 -2.97 5.18
C ASP A 91 -2.56 -2.98 5.46
N SER A 92 -3.05 -3.96 6.23
CA SER A 92 -4.46 -4.04 6.65
C SER A 92 -5.43 -4.12 5.46
N VAL A 93 -5.12 -4.98 4.49
CA VAL A 93 -5.93 -5.19 3.28
C VAL A 93 -6.77 -6.46 3.44
N PRO A 94 -8.11 -6.39 3.31
CA PRO A 94 -8.95 -7.57 3.40
C PRO A 94 -8.80 -8.43 2.14
N ALA A 95 -8.41 -9.69 2.27
CA ALA A 95 -8.27 -10.63 1.16
C ALA A 95 -8.62 -12.06 1.60
N ILE A 96 -9.23 -12.82 0.71
CA ILE A 96 -9.61 -14.21 0.93
C ILE A 96 -8.74 -15.08 0.04
N PHE A 97 -7.87 -15.88 0.65
CA PHE A 97 -7.09 -16.88 -0.05
C PHE A 97 -7.77 -18.24 0.12
N ILE A 98 -7.99 -18.92 -0.98
CA ILE A 98 -8.56 -20.27 -1.02
C ILE A 98 -7.55 -21.15 -1.71
N SER A 99 -7.06 -22.18 -0.99
CA SER A 99 -6.21 -23.22 -1.58
C SER A 99 -6.98 -24.51 -1.76
N GLY A 100 -6.65 -25.22 -2.83
CA GLY A 100 -6.93 -26.63 -2.90
C GLY A 100 -5.91 -27.44 -2.11
N GLN A 101 -6.28 -28.67 -1.75
CA GLN A 101 -5.43 -29.61 -1.03
C GLN A 101 -5.59 -31.01 -1.61
N VAL A 102 -4.69 -31.92 -1.31
CA VAL A 102 -4.86 -33.36 -1.57
C VAL A 102 -6.15 -33.89 -0.88
N PHE A 103 -6.52 -35.13 -1.05
CA PHE A 103 -7.64 -35.71 -0.31
C PHE A 103 -7.38 -35.65 1.20
N LEU A 104 -8.42 -35.45 1.99
CA LEU A 104 -8.30 -35.24 3.43
C LEU A 104 -7.55 -36.38 4.13
N ASN A 105 -7.73 -37.62 3.72
CA ASN A 105 -7.01 -38.78 4.22
C ASN A 105 -5.54 -38.88 3.76
N GLN A 106 -5.12 -38.03 2.84
CA GLN A 106 -3.75 -37.90 2.35
C GLN A 106 -3.03 -36.69 2.99
N THR A 107 -3.65 -36.02 3.95
CA THR A 107 -3.02 -34.94 4.71
C THR A 107 -2.33 -35.51 5.96
N ILE A 108 -1.24 -34.88 6.38
CA ILE A 108 -0.49 -35.29 7.57
C ILE A 108 -1.33 -35.27 8.85
N GLY A 109 -2.34 -34.41 8.95
CA GLY A 109 -3.15 -34.25 10.15
C GLY A 109 -2.28 -34.06 11.41
N ASN A 110 -2.42 -34.99 12.37
CA ASN A 110 -1.64 -35.02 13.61
C ASN A 110 -0.60 -36.16 13.64
N SER A 111 -0.23 -36.72 12.47
CA SER A 111 0.66 -37.90 12.40
C SER A 111 2.11 -37.62 12.78
N GLY A 112 2.55 -36.35 12.80
CA GLY A 112 3.95 -35.97 12.98
C GLY A 112 4.83 -36.17 11.73
N LEU A 113 4.27 -36.69 10.64
CA LEU A 113 4.95 -36.82 9.36
C LEU A 113 5.12 -35.43 8.69
N ARG A 114 6.09 -35.34 7.78
CA ARG A 114 6.30 -34.10 7.01
C ARG A 114 5.39 -33.99 5.79
N GLN A 115 4.98 -35.12 5.19
CA GLN A 115 4.15 -35.19 4.01
C GLN A 115 3.56 -36.61 3.87
N ILE A 116 2.32 -36.72 3.37
CA ILE A 116 1.68 -37.99 2.96
C ILE A 116 1.29 -37.93 1.48
N GLY A 117 0.46 -36.98 1.08
CA GLY A 117 0.06 -36.82 -0.31
C GLY A 117 1.09 -36.03 -1.13
N VAL A 118 1.08 -36.25 -2.45
CA VAL A 118 1.97 -35.52 -3.37
C VAL A 118 1.64 -34.03 -3.34
N GLN A 119 2.66 -33.18 -3.14
CA GLN A 119 2.54 -31.74 -2.97
C GLN A 119 1.77 -31.30 -1.72
N GLU A 120 1.36 -32.19 -0.86
CA GLU A 120 0.74 -31.80 0.42
C GLU A 120 1.68 -30.89 1.20
N PHE A 121 1.09 -29.87 1.81
CA PHE A 121 1.76 -28.97 2.74
C PHE A 121 0.75 -28.37 3.72
N ASP A 122 1.14 -28.26 5.00
CA ASP A 122 0.30 -27.62 6.02
C ASP A 122 0.36 -26.08 5.91
N ILE A 123 -0.29 -25.58 4.89
CA ILE A 123 -0.36 -24.15 4.61
C ILE A 123 -1.09 -23.38 5.71
N VAL A 124 -2.06 -23.99 6.38
CA VAL A 124 -2.87 -23.35 7.43
C VAL A 124 -1.96 -22.94 8.60
N ASN A 125 -1.09 -23.82 9.07
CA ASN A 125 -0.14 -23.47 10.12
C ASN A 125 0.93 -22.47 9.65
N MET A 126 1.37 -22.55 8.39
CA MET A 126 2.34 -21.61 7.83
C MET A 126 1.81 -20.18 7.83
N VAL A 127 0.54 -19.95 7.44
CA VAL A 127 -0.03 -18.61 7.32
C VAL A 127 -0.74 -18.11 8.59
N LYS A 128 -0.84 -18.91 9.61
CA LYS A 128 -1.60 -18.63 10.84
C LYS A 128 -1.21 -17.32 11.52
N SER A 129 0.08 -17.01 11.58
CA SER A 129 0.61 -15.79 12.21
C SER A 129 0.34 -14.51 11.40
N SER A 130 0.07 -14.64 10.10
CA SER A 130 -0.15 -13.52 9.16
C SER A 130 -1.56 -13.50 8.57
N THR A 131 -2.51 -14.18 9.21
CA THR A 131 -3.93 -14.17 8.83
C THR A 131 -4.82 -13.93 10.04
N LYS A 132 -5.99 -13.35 9.81
CA LYS A 132 -7.00 -13.19 10.87
C LYS A 132 -7.77 -14.47 11.14
N TYR A 133 -7.78 -15.37 10.18
CA TYR A 133 -8.42 -16.67 10.25
C TYR A 133 -7.80 -17.59 9.20
N ALA A 134 -7.41 -18.79 9.60
CA ALA A 134 -6.94 -19.83 8.71
C ALA A 134 -7.55 -21.16 9.12
N VAL A 135 -8.02 -21.95 8.15
CA VAL A 135 -8.70 -23.24 8.42
C VAL A 135 -8.60 -24.19 7.23
N ILE A 136 -8.40 -25.49 7.52
CA ILE A 136 -8.67 -26.56 6.58
C ILE A 136 -10.10 -27.09 6.78
N ILE A 137 -10.85 -27.25 5.70
CA ILE A 137 -12.23 -27.77 5.74
C ILE A 137 -12.19 -29.29 5.87
N LYS A 138 -12.68 -29.79 7.00
CA LYS A 138 -12.68 -31.24 7.29
C LYS A 138 -14.01 -31.90 6.96
N LYS A 139 -15.12 -31.16 7.03
CA LYS A 139 -16.48 -31.62 6.73
C LYS A 139 -17.16 -30.70 5.73
N ALA A 140 -17.77 -31.23 4.72
CA ALA A 140 -18.42 -30.45 3.65
C ALA A 140 -19.54 -29.52 4.19
N GLU A 141 -20.25 -29.98 5.22
CA GLU A 141 -21.38 -29.27 5.84
C GLU A 141 -20.96 -27.99 6.55
N GLU A 142 -19.66 -27.84 6.91
CA GLU A 142 -19.12 -26.69 7.61
C GLU A 142 -18.74 -25.52 6.66
N ILE A 143 -18.79 -25.74 5.34
CA ILE A 143 -18.29 -24.77 4.36
C ILE A 143 -18.95 -23.40 4.47
N LYS A 144 -20.26 -23.34 4.67
CA LYS A 144 -21.01 -22.08 4.81
C LYS A 144 -20.54 -21.29 6.02
N TYR A 145 -20.39 -21.96 7.17
CA TYR A 145 -19.90 -21.36 8.39
C TYR A 145 -18.52 -20.73 8.20
N HIS A 146 -17.59 -21.48 7.59
CA HIS A 146 -16.21 -21.04 7.42
C HIS A 146 -16.09 -19.89 6.40
N LEU A 147 -16.83 -19.93 5.29
CA LEU A 147 -16.85 -18.84 4.30
C LEU A 147 -17.44 -17.56 4.88
N GLU A 148 -18.57 -17.65 5.58
CA GLU A 148 -19.22 -16.49 6.21
C GLU A 148 -18.33 -15.88 7.31
N LYS A 149 -17.71 -16.72 8.16
CA LYS A 149 -16.77 -16.30 9.19
C LYS A 149 -15.54 -15.64 8.59
N ALA A 150 -14.92 -16.23 7.57
CA ALA A 150 -13.76 -15.68 6.88
C ALA A 150 -14.08 -14.32 6.26
N TYR A 151 -15.18 -14.18 5.55
CA TYR A 151 -15.61 -12.92 4.96
C TYR A 151 -15.88 -11.84 6.00
N TYR A 152 -16.50 -12.18 7.13
CA TYR A 152 -16.74 -11.25 8.23
C TYR A 152 -15.44 -10.82 8.89
N VAL A 153 -14.62 -11.77 9.34
CA VAL A 153 -13.38 -11.51 10.09
C VAL A 153 -12.36 -10.74 9.27
N CYS A 154 -12.26 -11.04 7.96
CA CYS A 154 -11.37 -10.35 7.03
C CYS A 154 -11.57 -8.82 7.02
N SER A 155 -12.81 -8.35 7.23
CA SER A 155 -13.16 -6.91 7.21
C SER A 155 -13.42 -6.30 8.59
N GLU A 156 -13.64 -7.12 9.62
CA GLU A 156 -14.00 -6.66 10.97
C GLU A 156 -12.79 -6.02 11.69
N GLY A 157 -13.00 -4.90 12.33
CA GLY A 157 -11.96 -4.19 13.06
C GLY A 157 -10.86 -3.70 12.13
N ARG A 158 -9.58 -3.98 12.46
CA ARG A 158 -8.47 -3.81 11.54
C ARG A 158 -8.54 -4.91 10.47
N PRO A 159 -8.74 -4.58 9.17
CA PRO A 159 -8.83 -5.59 8.12
C PRO A 159 -7.54 -6.39 7.97
N GLY A 160 -7.65 -7.56 7.35
CA GLY A 160 -6.50 -8.41 7.04
C GLY A 160 -6.90 -9.68 6.27
N PRO A 161 -5.93 -10.47 5.82
CA PRO A 161 -6.18 -11.66 5.03
C PRO A 161 -6.77 -12.80 5.87
N VAL A 162 -7.44 -13.71 5.18
CA VAL A 162 -7.92 -14.99 5.70
C VAL A 162 -7.56 -16.10 4.73
N TRP A 163 -7.47 -17.35 5.22
CA TRP A 163 -7.12 -18.51 4.42
C TRP A 163 -8.08 -19.67 4.66
N ILE A 164 -8.56 -20.27 3.57
CA ILE A 164 -9.42 -21.46 3.60
C ILE A 164 -8.80 -22.52 2.70
N ASP A 165 -8.38 -23.63 3.29
CA ASP A 165 -7.79 -24.77 2.59
C ASP A 165 -8.84 -25.85 2.41
N ILE A 166 -9.09 -26.30 1.17
CA ILE A 166 -10.21 -27.19 0.85
C ILE A 166 -9.70 -28.46 0.15
N PRO A 167 -9.66 -29.62 0.84
CA PRO A 167 -9.27 -30.88 0.25
C PRO A 167 -10.11 -31.27 -0.97
N ALA A 168 -9.50 -31.88 -1.99
CA ALA A 168 -10.13 -32.16 -3.28
C ALA A 168 -11.38 -33.03 -3.17
N ASN A 169 -11.39 -34.04 -2.29
CA ASN A 169 -12.60 -34.85 -2.02
C ASN A 169 -13.73 -34.00 -1.41
N ILE A 170 -13.40 -33.03 -0.56
CA ILE A 170 -14.37 -32.09 0.02
C ILE A 170 -14.86 -31.09 -1.05
N GLN A 171 -13.99 -30.59 -1.94
CA GLN A 171 -14.42 -29.74 -3.08
C GLN A 171 -15.48 -30.40 -3.94
N ASN A 172 -15.39 -31.74 -4.14
CA ASN A 172 -16.31 -32.51 -4.97
C ASN A 172 -17.57 -32.99 -4.22
N ALA A 173 -17.60 -32.88 -2.90
CA ALA A 173 -18.75 -33.35 -2.10
C ALA A 173 -20.06 -32.65 -2.50
N LYS A 174 -21.17 -33.39 -2.44
CA LYS A 174 -22.53 -32.86 -2.65
C LYS A 174 -23.06 -32.30 -1.32
N ILE A 175 -23.53 -31.07 -1.35
CA ILE A 175 -24.13 -30.39 -0.20
C ILE A 175 -25.50 -29.83 -0.55
N ASN A 176 -26.36 -29.71 0.46
CA ASN A 176 -27.61 -28.95 0.35
C ASN A 176 -27.43 -27.56 1.02
N PRO A 177 -27.31 -26.47 0.25
CA PRO A 177 -27.05 -25.13 0.80
C PRO A 177 -28.11 -24.66 1.82
N ASN A 178 -29.33 -25.18 1.73
CA ASN A 178 -30.45 -24.76 2.60
C ASN A 178 -30.35 -25.35 4.02
N THR A 179 -29.63 -26.46 4.19
CA THR A 179 -29.47 -27.12 5.51
C THR A 179 -28.17 -26.71 6.22
N LEU A 180 -27.28 -26.00 5.53
CA LEU A 180 -25.99 -25.62 6.09
C LEU A 180 -26.13 -24.53 7.18
N LEU A 181 -25.46 -24.75 8.30
CA LEU A 181 -25.38 -23.76 9.36
C LEU A 181 -24.43 -22.60 8.95
N GLY A 182 -24.91 -21.38 9.16
CA GLY A 182 -24.14 -20.17 8.88
C GLY A 182 -23.42 -19.61 10.13
N TYR A 183 -22.51 -18.67 9.91
CA TYR A 183 -21.82 -17.94 10.98
C TYR A 183 -22.65 -16.74 11.45
N LYS A 184 -22.90 -16.67 12.76
CA LYS A 184 -23.56 -15.51 13.39
C LYS A 184 -22.54 -14.70 14.19
N PRO A 185 -22.16 -13.48 13.73
CA PRO A 185 -21.24 -12.64 14.45
C PRO A 185 -21.82 -12.14 15.77
N LYS A 186 -21.01 -12.07 16.82
CA LYS A 186 -21.43 -11.45 18.09
C LYS A 186 -21.64 -9.94 17.87
N VAL A 187 -22.84 -9.44 18.20
CA VAL A 187 -23.18 -8.03 18.09
C VAL A 187 -22.41 -7.25 19.17
N LYS A 188 -21.53 -6.33 18.74
CA LYS A 188 -20.85 -5.40 19.68
C LYS A 188 -21.74 -4.20 19.96
N ASN A 189 -21.97 -3.90 21.23
CA ASN A 189 -22.77 -2.75 21.65
C ASN A 189 -22.10 -1.43 21.20
N LYS A 190 -22.78 -0.61 20.39
CA LYS A 190 -22.22 0.56 19.68
C LYS A 190 -22.15 1.85 20.50
N ARG A 191 -22.75 1.92 21.70
CA ARG A 191 -22.75 3.15 22.52
C ARG A 191 -21.62 3.10 23.55
N ASN A 192 -20.59 3.90 23.35
CA ASN A 192 -19.51 4.06 24.31
C ASN A 192 -19.48 5.51 24.80
N LEU A 193 -20.16 5.77 25.92
CA LEU A 193 -20.24 7.09 26.57
C LEU A 193 -18.86 7.62 26.99
N ILE A 194 -17.99 6.73 27.46
CA ILE A 194 -16.61 7.07 27.86
C ILE A 194 -15.82 7.55 26.64
N LEU A 195 -15.93 6.85 25.53
CA LEU A 195 -15.27 7.25 24.29
C LEU A 195 -15.75 8.63 23.82
N ASN A 196 -17.05 8.88 23.87
CA ASN A 196 -17.61 10.17 23.47
C ASN A 196 -17.13 11.32 24.39
N LYS A 197 -16.98 11.10 25.70
CA LYS A 197 -16.38 12.06 26.63
C LYS A 197 -14.93 12.38 26.26
N LYS A 198 -14.12 11.35 25.90
CA LYS A 198 -12.75 11.55 25.40
C LYS A 198 -12.72 12.36 24.11
N ILE A 199 -13.59 12.05 23.12
CA ILE A 199 -13.65 12.80 21.85
C ILE A 199 -14.07 14.25 22.10
N LYS A 200 -14.99 14.52 23.05
CA LYS A 200 -15.35 15.90 23.46
C LYS A 200 -14.16 16.66 24.05
N LYS A 201 -13.31 16.00 24.87
CA LYS A 201 -12.06 16.58 25.38
C LYS A 201 -11.13 16.97 24.21
N ILE A 202 -10.94 16.07 23.24
CA ILE A 202 -10.10 16.34 22.07
C ILE A 202 -10.65 17.50 21.25
N ALA A 203 -11.97 17.60 21.07
CA ALA A 203 -12.59 18.73 20.39
C ALA A 203 -12.25 20.08 21.03
N LYS A 204 -12.22 20.14 22.37
CA LYS A 204 -11.78 21.32 23.12
C LYS A 204 -10.30 21.61 22.87
N MET A 205 -9.43 20.58 22.93
CA MET A 205 -7.99 20.74 22.68
C MET A 205 -7.72 21.31 21.27
N ILE A 206 -8.45 20.83 20.26
CA ILE A 206 -8.33 21.36 18.88
C ILE A 206 -8.80 22.82 18.81
N ALA A 207 -9.89 23.15 19.51
CA ALA A 207 -10.47 24.49 19.48
C ALA A 207 -9.59 25.56 20.15
N THR A 208 -8.71 25.15 21.08
CA THR A 208 -7.83 26.04 21.84
C THR A 208 -6.35 25.97 21.42
N ALA A 209 -6.00 25.09 20.49
CA ALA A 209 -4.63 24.97 20.01
C ALA A 209 -4.27 26.11 19.04
N ASP A 210 -3.11 26.72 19.23
CA ASP A 210 -2.60 27.79 18.35
C ASP A 210 -2.07 27.24 17.04
N ARG A 211 -1.39 26.09 17.11
CA ARG A 211 -0.72 25.43 15.97
C ARG A 211 -1.14 23.96 15.83
N PRO A 212 -2.44 23.69 15.61
CA PRO A 212 -2.91 22.31 15.43
C PRO A 212 -2.51 21.74 14.08
N LEU A 213 -2.23 20.42 14.06
CA LEU A 213 -1.93 19.65 12.86
C LEU A 213 -2.70 18.33 12.86
N LEU A 214 -3.42 18.04 11.78
CA LEU A 214 -4.00 16.72 11.52
C LEU A 214 -3.00 15.88 10.73
N HIS A 215 -2.73 14.65 11.17
CA HIS A 215 -1.89 13.69 10.45
C HIS A 215 -2.72 12.46 10.10
N ILE A 216 -3.04 12.32 8.82
CA ILE A 216 -4.05 11.37 8.35
C ILE A 216 -3.39 10.18 7.69
N GLY A 217 -3.71 9.00 8.19
CA GLY A 217 -3.24 7.73 7.67
C GLY A 217 -4.28 6.96 6.87
N HIS A 218 -3.84 5.81 6.34
CA HIS A 218 -4.64 4.91 5.51
C HIS A 218 -5.90 4.38 6.22
N GLY A 219 -5.89 4.29 7.56
CA GLY A 219 -7.05 3.87 8.35
C GLY A 219 -8.29 4.74 8.14
N VAL A 220 -8.12 6.03 7.82
CA VAL A 220 -9.24 6.92 7.47
C VAL A 220 -9.87 6.51 6.12
N LYS A 221 -9.07 6.06 5.16
CA LYS A 221 -9.55 5.54 3.87
C LYS A 221 -10.28 4.21 4.06
N ILE A 222 -9.68 3.29 4.80
CA ILE A 222 -10.27 1.97 5.13
C ILE A 222 -11.64 2.12 5.81
N SER A 223 -11.75 3.05 6.77
CA SER A 223 -12.99 3.30 7.50
C SER A 223 -14.04 4.13 6.73
N ASN A 224 -13.76 4.49 5.46
CA ASN A 224 -14.61 5.39 4.64
C ASN A 224 -14.83 6.77 5.30
N GLY A 225 -13.83 7.28 6.02
CA GLY A 225 -13.87 8.55 6.76
C GLY A 225 -13.64 9.80 5.92
N GLU A 226 -13.31 9.69 4.62
CA GLU A 226 -12.93 10.82 3.75
C GLU A 226 -13.93 11.98 3.79
N LYS A 227 -15.24 11.71 3.70
CA LYS A 227 -16.27 12.76 3.71
C LYS A 227 -16.27 13.60 4.99
N TYR A 228 -16.02 12.97 6.13
CA TYR A 228 -15.95 13.66 7.42
C TYR A 228 -14.64 14.44 7.56
N LEU A 229 -13.53 13.87 7.10
CA LEU A 229 -12.24 14.55 7.06
C LEU A 229 -12.32 15.82 6.21
N ARG A 230 -12.83 15.74 4.97
CA ARG A 230 -13.02 16.91 4.10
C ARG A 230 -13.90 17.99 4.73
N LYS A 231 -14.97 17.57 5.44
CA LYS A 231 -15.84 18.51 6.15
C LYS A 231 -15.08 19.25 7.26
N ILE A 232 -14.27 18.54 8.04
CA ILE A 232 -13.47 19.14 9.14
C ILE A 232 -12.43 20.10 8.56
N VAL A 233 -11.63 19.67 7.61
CA VAL A 233 -10.55 20.46 7.00
C VAL A 233 -11.11 21.74 6.38
N ASN A 234 -12.17 21.64 5.57
CA ASN A 234 -12.73 22.79 4.87
C ASN A 234 -13.42 23.79 5.80
N LYS A 235 -14.20 23.28 6.79
CA LYS A 235 -14.96 24.14 7.70
C LYS A 235 -14.05 24.86 8.70
N TYR A 236 -13.08 24.11 9.28
CA TYR A 236 -12.28 24.63 10.40
C TYR A 236 -10.90 25.11 10.00
N LYS A 237 -10.56 25.03 8.69
CA LYS A 237 -9.26 25.47 8.14
C LYS A 237 -8.05 24.84 8.82
N LEU A 238 -8.17 23.57 9.26
CA LEU A 238 -7.09 22.83 9.91
C LEU A 238 -6.04 22.36 8.91
N PRO A 239 -4.75 22.69 9.09
CA PRO A 239 -3.67 22.11 8.31
C PRO A 239 -3.62 20.60 8.48
N PHE A 240 -3.28 19.89 7.40
CA PHE A 240 -3.22 18.43 7.43
C PHE A 240 -2.07 17.85 6.62
N ALA A 241 -1.45 16.81 7.17
CA ALA A 241 -0.50 15.91 6.53
C ALA A 241 -1.19 14.62 6.10
N LEU A 242 -0.66 13.97 5.07
CA LEU A 242 -1.09 12.64 4.63
C LEU A 242 0.09 11.67 4.67
N THR A 243 -0.14 10.44 5.14
CA THR A 243 0.84 9.35 4.95
C THR A 243 0.81 8.85 3.51
N TRP A 244 1.81 8.07 3.11
CA TRP A 244 1.95 7.59 1.73
C TRP A 244 0.68 6.89 1.19
N ASN A 245 0.15 5.90 1.92
CA ASN A 245 -1.07 5.17 1.52
C ASN A 245 -2.37 5.99 1.68
N ALA A 246 -2.30 7.19 2.25
CA ALA A 246 -3.42 8.13 2.37
C ALA A 246 -3.35 9.28 1.35
N SER A 247 -2.30 9.33 0.51
CA SER A 247 -1.98 10.47 -0.36
C SER A 247 -3.07 10.82 -1.39
N ASP A 248 -3.99 9.92 -1.66
CA ASP A 248 -5.12 10.12 -2.57
C ASP A 248 -6.46 10.47 -1.87
N LEU A 249 -6.46 10.66 -0.53
CA LEU A 249 -7.67 11.07 0.22
C LEU A 249 -8.07 12.51 -0.06
N ILE A 250 -7.10 13.43 -0.09
CA ILE A 250 -7.31 14.84 -0.43
C ILE A 250 -6.23 15.23 -1.44
N GLU A 251 -6.60 16.02 -2.43
CA GLU A 251 -5.71 16.48 -3.50
C GLU A 251 -4.55 17.33 -2.97
N SER A 252 -3.37 17.19 -3.59
CA SER A 252 -2.13 17.86 -3.14
C SER A 252 -2.13 19.37 -3.33
N ASN A 253 -3.03 19.91 -4.17
CA ASN A 253 -3.19 21.35 -4.35
C ASN A 253 -4.15 22.01 -3.34
N HIS A 254 -4.66 21.24 -2.36
CA HIS A 254 -5.51 21.81 -1.30
C HIS A 254 -4.69 22.82 -0.47
N PRO A 255 -5.19 24.05 -0.21
CA PRO A 255 -4.41 25.13 0.42
C PRO A 255 -3.89 24.80 1.84
N LEU A 256 -4.55 23.88 2.53
CA LEU A 256 -4.21 23.45 3.90
C LEU A 256 -3.40 22.15 3.93
N TYR A 257 -3.08 21.56 2.78
CA TYR A 257 -2.24 20.39 2.70
C TYR A 257 -0.78 20.77 2.97
N ILE A 258 -0.16 20.12 3.95
CA ILE A 258 1.22 20.46 4.36
C ILE A 258 2.27 19.48 3.84
N GLY A 259 1.88 18.45 3.10
CA GLY A 259 2.81 17.46 2.55
C GLY A 259 2.74 16.11 3.23
N ARG A 260 3.76 15.31 2.99
CA ARG A 260 3.97 13.94 3.51
C ARG A 260 5.21 13.92 4.39
N PRO A 261 5.08 14.16 5.71
CA PRO A 261 6.20 14.15 6.63
C PRO A 261 6.73 12.74 6.90
N GLY A 262 8.00 12.62 7.29
CA GLY A 262 8.64 11.35 7.63
C GLY A 262 10.12 11.28 7.32
N ALA A 263 10.66 10.06 7.27
CA ALA A 263 12.08 9.81 6.98
C ALA A 263 12.46 10.12 5.51
N PHE A 264 11.55 9.88 4.56
CA PHE A 264 11.65 10.35 3.17
C PHE A 264 10.45 11.25 2.90
N ALA A 265 10.64 12.56 3.02
CA ALA A 265 9.55 13.50 3.12
C ALA A 265 9.79 14.78 2.33
N GLU A 266 8.76 15.60 2.26
CA GLU A 266 8.90 17.01 1.90
C GLU A 266 9.51 17.74 3.12
N ARG A 267 10.72 18.31 3.02
CA ARG A 267 11.44 18.96 4.13
C ARG A 267 10.56 19.93 4.92
N GLY A 268 9.82 20.79 4.22
CA GLY A 268 8.91 21.74 4.85
C GLY A 268 7.86 21.09 5.74
N SER A 269 7.40 19.88 5.40
CA SER A 269 6.41 19.16 6.21
C SER A 269 6.98 18.67 7.55
N ASN A 270 8.27 18.31 7.60
CA ASN A 270 8.93 17.94 8.85
C ASN A 270 9.08 19.15 9.80
N PHE A 271 9.44 20.33 9.29
CA PHE A 271 9.41 21.56 10.10
C PHE A 271 8.03 21.86 10.66
N ILE A 272 6.96 21.68 9.87
CA ILE A 272 5.59 21.91 10.33
C ILE A 272 5.21 20.93 11.46
N VAL A 273 5.58 19.65 11.33
CA VAL A 273 5.36 18.64 12.39
C VAL A 273 6.07 19.05 13.68
N GLN A 274 7.31 19.53 13.60
CA GLN A 274 8.09 19.91 14.79
C GLN A 274 7.60 21.20 15.45
N ASN A 275 6.97 22.08 14.69
CA ASN A 275 6.48 23.37 15.19
C ASN A 275 5.01 23.36 15.61
N CYS A 276 4.26 22.28 15.37
CA CYS A 276 2.89 22.18 15.88
C CYS A 276 2.88 22.03 17.41
N ASN A 277 1.85 22.56 18.08
CA ASN A 277 1.64 22.37 19.53
C ASN A 277 0.56 21.33 19.85
N LEU A 278 -0.21 20.91 18.83
CA LEU A 278 -1.16 19.81 18.91
C LEU A 278 -1.03 18.95 17.64
N HIS A 279 -0.63 17.69 17.82
CA HIS A 279 -0.51 16.70 16.74
C HIS A 279 -1.59 15.63 16.91
N LEU A 280 -2.56 15.61 16.01
CA LEU A 280 -3.64 14.61 15.99
C LEU A 280 -3.45 13.62 14.84
N SER A 281 -2.99 12.42 15.14
CA SER A 281 -2.84 11.32 14.19
C SER A 281 -4.09 10.43 14.15
N ILE A 282 -4.61 10.15 12.94
CA ILE A 282 -5.83 9.36 12.76
C ILE A 282 -5.56 8.25 11.73
N GLY A 283 -5.59 6.98 12.20
CA GLY A 283 -5.41 5.80 11.36
C GLY A 283 -4.05 5.72 10.67
N THR A 284 -2.98 6.14 11.34
CA THR A 284 -1.61 6.18 10.83
C THR A 284 -0.65 5.40 11.69
N ARG A 285 -0.83 4.31 12.20
CA ARG A 285 0.13 3.49 12.98
C ARG A 285 1.42 4.18 13.50
N LEU A 286 1.78 5.37 13.02
CA LEU A 286 3.04 6.08 13.31
C LEU A 286 4.26 5.15 13.21
N PRO A 287 4.53 4.52 12.04
CA PRO A 287 5.73 3.71 11.84
C PRO A 287 6.97 4.60 11.77
N PHE A 288 8.18 4.01 11.89
CA PHE A 288 9.42 4.80 11.86
C PHE A 288 9.57 5.65 10.57
N MET A 289 9.03 5.19 9.45
CA MET A 289 9.01 5.97 8.20
C MET A 289 8.23 7.29 8.34
N VAL A 290 7.32 7.38 9.30
CA VAL A 290 6.55 8.61 9.63
C VAL A 290 7.21 9.37 10.77
N THR A 291 7.72 8.67 11.79
CA THR A 291 8.29 9.29 13.01
C THR A 291 9.78 9.61 12.94
N GLY A 292 10.47 9.14 11.91
CA GLY A 292 11.92 9.20 11.84
C GLY A 292 12.59 8.11 12.69
N TYR A 293 13.92 8.08 12.70
CA TYR A 293 14.69 7.07 13.42
C TYR A 293 14.65 7.24 14.94
N ASP A 294 14.46 8.47 15.42
CA ASP A 294 14.19 8.76 16.84
C ASP A 294 12.71 9.19 17.00
N ALA A 295 11.86 8.24 17.33
CA ALA A 295 10.43 8.50 17.52
C ALA A 295 10.13 9.41 18.72
N LYS A 296 11.06 9.59 19.68
CA LYS A 296 10.92 10.51 20.80
C LYS A 296 11.06 11.96 20.36
N ASP A 297 11.86 12.22 19.32
CA ASP A 297 12.04 13.54 18.72
C ASP A 297 10.83 13.98 17.86
N PHE A 298 9.97 13.05 17.46
CA PHE A 298 8.79 13.33 16.62
C PHE A 298 7.77 14.22 17.32
N ALA A 299 7.47 15.39 16.71
CA ALA A 299 6.53 16.38 17.23
C ALA A 299 6.81 16.69 18.71
N ARG A 300 8.10 16.93 19.07
CA ARG A 300 8.58 16.93 20.46
C ARG A 300 7.96 17.99 21.36
N LYS A 301 7.51 19.12 20.77
CA LYS A 301 6.83 20.20 21.51
C LYS A 301 5.29 20.06 21.56
N ALA A 302 4.73 19.10 20.81
CA ALA A 302 3.29 18.96 20.67
C ALA A 302 2.66 18.02 21.68
N LYS A 303 1.43 18.33 22.12
CA LYS A 303 0.54 17.33 22.68
C LYS A 303 0.14 16.36 21.55
N LYS A 304 0.43 15.07 21.75
CA LYS A 304 0.25 14.01 20.74
C LYS A 304 -0.97 13.16 21.04
N ILE A 305 -1.90 13.13 20.10
CA ILE A 305 -3.15 12.35 20.18
C ILE A 305 -3.11 11.31 19.08
N MET A 306 -3.36 10.05 19.41
CA MET A 306 -3.47 8.97 18.43
C MET A 306 -4.85 8.32 18.45
N VAL A 307 -5.44 8.20 17.26
CA VAL A 307 -6.71 7.51 17.02
C VAL A 307 -6.44 6.33 16.09
N ASP A 308 -6.64 5.12 16.58
CA ASP A 308 -6.53 3.90 15.78
C ASP A 308 -7.53 2.85 16.25
N ILE A 309 -7.97 2.01 15.31
CA ILE A 309 -8.88 0.91 15.60
C ILE A 309 -8.18 -0.24 16.32
N ASP A 310 -6.88 -0.36 16.18
CA ASP A 310 -6.05 -1.38 16.80
C ASP A 310 -5.54 -0.90 18.17
N LYS A 311 -5.99 -1.60 19.23
CA LYS A 311 -5.59 -1.30 20.61
C LYS A 311 -4.07 -1.43 20.82
N THR A 312 -3.43 -2.34 20.13
CA THR A 312 -1.98 -2.55 20.22
C THR A 312 -1.21 -1.36 19.65
N GLU A 313 -1.67 -0.81 18.52
CA GLU A 313 -1.05 0.38 17.92
C GLU A 313 -1.14 1.61 18.82
N VAL A 314 -2.27 1.86 19.48
CA VAL A 314 -2.41 3.01 20.40
C VAL A 314 -1.66 2.84 21.71
N ASN A 315 -1.30 1.62 22.08
CA ASN A 315 -0.59 1.31 23.33
C ASN A 315 0.92 1.10 23.17
N LYS A 316 1.44 1.16 21.95
CA LYS A 316 2.88 1.02 21.74
C LYS A 316 3.69 2.14 22.41
N SER A 317 4.92 1.86 22.77
CA SER A 317 5.78 2.71 23.59
C SER A 317 6.76 3.59 22.83
N ASN A 318 6.88 3.41 21.51
CA ASN A 318 7.89 4.12 20.71
C ASN A 318 7.59 5.63 20.51
N VAL A 319 6.35 6.06 20.67
CA VAL A 319 5.94 7.47 20.61
C VAL A 319 5.24 7.84 21.93
N ASN A 320 5.68 8.90 22.59
CA ASN A 320 5.01 9.41 23.78
C ASN A 320 3.67 10.06 23.39
N LEU A 321 2.56 9.44 23.76
CA LEU A 321 1.21 9.89 23.45
C LEU A 321 0.52 10.43 24.68
N ASP A 322 -0.04 11.65 24.60
CA ASP A 322 -0.81 12.27 25.68
C ASP A 322 -2.24 11.74 25.73
N GLU A 323 -2.83 11.45 24.57
CA GLU A 323 -4.19 10.87 24.50
C GLU A 323 -4.23 9.70 23.53
N LYS A 324 -4.84 8.61 23.99
CA LYS A 324 -4.97 7.32 23.28
C LYS A 324 -6.43 7.01 23.03
N ILE A 325 -6.85 6.95 21.76
CA ILE A 325 -8.25 6.72 21.37
C ILE A 325 -8.33 5.46 20.52
N ASN A 326 -8.83 4.38 21.11
CA ASN A 326 -9.07 3.14 20.39
C ASN A 326 -10.47 3.15 19.79
N CYS A 327 -10.58 3.54 18.52
CA CYS A 327 -11.83 3.49 17.77
C CYS A 327 -11.64 3.60 16.25
N ASP A 328 -12.70 3.31 15.51
CA ASP A 328 -12.77 3.49 14.06
C ASP A 328 -12.60 4.96 13.66
N GLY A 329 -11.79 5.22 12.62
CA GLY A 329 -11.46 6.57 12.16
C GLY A 329 -12.67 7.36 11.66
N SER A 330 -13.62 6.72 10.98
CA SER A 330 -14.86 7.36 10.50
C SER A 330 -15.78 7.71 11.68
N TYR A 331 -15.91 6.79 12.65
CA TYR A 331 -16.67 7.06 13.88
C TYR A 331 -16.08 8.24 14.65
N PHE A 332 -14.75 8.28 14.83
CA PHE A 332 -14.05 9.39 15.47
C PHE A 332 -14.36 10.72 14.78
N LEU A 333 -14.10 10.80 13.48
CA LEU A 333 -14.30 12.04 12.69
C LEU A 333 -15.77 12.50 12.72
N LYS A 334 -16.73 11.57 12.56
CA LYS A 334 -18.16 11.86 12.63
C LYS A 334 -18.56 12.41 14.00
N THR A 335 -18.02 11.83 15.08
CA THR A 335 -18.32 12.24 16.45
C THR A 335 -17.61 13.54 16.81
N LEU A 336 -16.38 13.73 16.35
CA LEU A 336 -15.62 14.97 16.53
C LEU A 336 -16.38 16.19 15.98
N ILE A 337 -16.97 16.07 14.77
CA ILE A 337 -17.78 17.15 14.17
C ILE A 337 -18.92 17.61 15.08
N LYS A 338 -19.51 16.70 15.88
CA LYS A 338 -20.62 17.04 16.79
C LYS A 338 -20.16 17.90 17.97
N TYR A 339 -18.90 17.72 18.40
CA TYR A 339 -18.37 18.39 19.60
C TYR A 339 -17.49 19.60 19.28
N LEU A 340 -17.03 19.75 18.05
CA LEU A 340 -16.34 20.97 17.64
C LEU A 340 -17.29 22.17 17.66
N PRO A 341 -16.84 23.33 18.14
CA PRO A 341 -17.65 24.55 18.15
C PRO A 341 -18.02 24.97 16.73
N LYS A 342 -18.97 25.91 16.60
CA LYS A 342 -19.39 26.41 15.27
C LYS A 342 -18.21 27.01 14.48
N LYS A 343 -17.27 27.68 15.18
CA LYS A 343 -16.08 28.33 14.63
C LYS A 343 -14.85 28.00 15.50
N ILE A 344 -13.71 27.82 14.87
CA ILE A 344 -12.40 27.72 15.50
C ILE A 344 -11.52 28.80 14.89
N ASN A 345 -10.80 29.53 15.70
CA ASN A 345 -9.86 30.55 15.24
C ASN A 345 -8.45 29.94 15.18
N ILE A 346 -8.05 29.50 14.00
CA ILE A 346 -6.66 29.07 13.76
C ILE A 346 -5.82 30.31 13.49
N SER A 347 -4.67 30.40 14.11
CA SER A 347 -3.72 31.51 13.93
C SER A 347 -3.41 31.70 12.44
N LYS A 348 -3.55 32.93 11.95
CA LYS A 348 -3.15 33.30 10.59
C LYS A 348 -1.64 33.10 10.38
N ASP A 349 -0.84 33.37 11.41
CA ASP A 349 0.61 33.20 11.36
C ASP A 349 0.98 31.74 11.19
N TRP A 350 0.29 30.82 11.88
CA TRP A 350 0.48 29.39 11.70
C TRP A 350 0.15 28.93 10.27
N LEU A 351 -0.97 29.40 9.71
CA LEU A 351 -1.36 29.07 8.34
C LEU A 351 -0.37 29.63 7.32
N ASN A 352 0.09 30.86 7.52
CA ASN A 352 1.10 31.50 6.69
C ASN A 352 2.45 30.78 6.80
N TYR A 353 2.86 30.41 8.02
CA TYR A 353 4.07 29.61 8.24
C TYR A 353 4.00 28.29 7.46
N CYS A 354 2.92 27.53 7.61
CA CYS A 354 2.74 26.26 6.90
C CYS A 354 2.85 26.41 5.37
N LYS A 355 2.26 27.47 4.81
CA LYS A 355 2.32 27.78 3.38
C LYS A 355 3.74 28.17 2.94
N ASN A 356 4.40 29.06 3.70
CA ASN A 356 5.69 29.63 3.33
C ASN A 356 6.84 28.62 3.43
N ILE A 357 6.86 27.80 4.50
CA ILE A 357 7.89 26.79 4.68
C ILE A 357 7.84 25.70 3.60
N ARG A 358 6.66 25.31 3.14
CA ARG A 358 6.52 24.40 1.99
C ARG A 358 7.03 25.02 0.70
N LYS A 359 6.74 26.30 0.46
CA LYS A 359 7.21 27.01 -0.73
C LYS A 359 8.74 27.19 -0.69
N LYS A 360 9.32 27.40 0.49
CA LYS A 360 10.76 27.55 0.69
C LYS A 360 11.55 26.30 0.29
N TYR A 361 10.98 25.11 0.52
CA TYR A 361 11.64 23.82 0.27
C TYR A 361 10.85 22.96 -0.76
N PRO A 362 10.91 23.29 -2.05
CA PRO A 362 10.31 22.49 -3.09
C PRO A 362 11.06 21.16 -3.24
N ILE A 363 10.34 20.08 -3.56
CA ILE A 363 10.95 18.76 -3.85
C ILE A 363 11.65 18.76 -5.21
N VAL A 364 11.07 19.41 -6.20
CA VAL A 364 11.59 19.43 -7.58
C VAL A 364 12.42 20.71 -7.76
N LEU A 365 13.73 20.54 -7.66
CA LEU A 365 14.70 21.63 -7.72
C LEU A 365 14.95 22.12 -9.15
N LYS A 366 15.55 23.31 -9.31
CA LYS A 366 15.88 23.85 -10.65
C LYS A 366 16.91 22.99 -11.38
N GLU A 367 17.92 22.49 -10.66
CA GLU A 367 18.95 21.60 -11.18
C GLU A 367 18.35 20.29 -11.71
N PHE A 368 17.30 19.74 -11.10
CA PHE A 368 16.61 18.54 -11.59
C PHE A 368 15.95 18.78 -12.95
N LYS A 369 15.38 19.96 -13.15
CA LYS A 369 14.75 20.36 -14.42
C LYS A 369 15.80 20.60 -15.51
N ASN A 370 16.93 21.15 -15.15
CA ASN A 370 18.02 21.55 -16.06
C ASN A 370 19.01 20.41 -16.37
N GLN A 371 18.86 19.25 -15.75
CA GLN A 371 19.70 18.08 -16.01
C GLN A 371 19.65 17.70 -17.51
N LYS A 372 20.82 17.70 -18.18
CA LYS A 372 20.92 17.45 -19.61
C LYS A 372 21.11 15.95 -19.93
N LYS A 373 21.90 15.26 -19.11
CA LYS A 373 22.22 13.84 -19.20
C LYS A 373 21.20 13.07 -18.36
N PHE A 374 20.64 12.01 -18.87
CA PHE A 374 19.61 11.21 -18.22
C PHE A 374 18.27 11.94 -17.94
N VAL A 375 17.28 11.18 -17.54
CA VAL A 375 16.00 11.66 -17.01
C VAL A 375 16.13 11.82 -15.50
N ASN A 376 15.83 12.99 -14.96
CA ASN A 376 15.70 13.14 -13.52
C ASN A 376 14.34 12.58 -13.06
N SER A 377 14.34 11.63 -12.12
CA SER A 377 13.13 10.94 -11.70
C SER A 377 12.12 11.87 -11.01
N TYR A 378 12.57 12.84 -10.23
CA TYR A 378 11.68 13.81 -9.57
C TYR A 378 11.01 14.73 -10.57
N TYR A 379 11.76 15.21 -11.57
CA TYR A 379 11.20 16.04 -12.64
C TYR A 379 10.24 15.22 -13.53
N PHE A 380 10.57 13.95 -13.80
CA PHE A 380 9.64 13.05 -14.49
C PHE A 380 8.32 12.89 -13.74
N ILE A 381 8.34 12.64 -12.43
CA ILE A 381 7.15 12.48 -11.59
C ILE A 381 6.33 13.78 -11.55
N ASP A 382 6.97 14.92 -11.45
CA ASP A 382 6.33 16.24 -11.47
C ASP A 382 5.51 16.42 -12.74
N ILE A 383 6.16 16.24 -13.92
CA ILE A 383 5.49 16.34 -15.23
C ILE A 383 4.40 15.28 -15.38
N LEU A 384 4.67 14.02 -14.99
CA LEU A 384 3.70 12.94 -15.08
C LEU A 384 2.44 13.29 -14.29
N SER A 385 2.60 13.78 -13.05
CA SER A 385 1.49 14.16 -12.19
C SER A 385 0.63 15.29 -12.79
N ASP A 386 1.26 16.23 -13.52
CA ASP A 386 0.53 17.31 -14.20
C ASP A 386 -0.28 16.83 -15.41
N ILE A 387 0.24 15.84 -16.15
CA ILE A 387 -0.39 15.33 -17.38
C ILE A 387 -1.51 14.33 -17.08
N LEU A 388 -1.39 13.54 -16.02
CA LEU A 388 -2.34 12.47 -15.70
C LEU A 388 -3.74 13.03 -15.39
N ASN A 389 -4.76 12.24 -15.77
CA ASN A 389 -6.17 12.59 -15.56
C ASN A 389 -6.66 12.18 -14.18
N LYS A 390 -7.80 12.76 -13.75
CA LYS A 390 -8.49 12.40 -12.50
C LYS A 390 -8.91 10.92 -12.43
N LYS A 391 -9.00 10.22 -13.56
CA LYS A 391 -9.39 8.81 -13.65
C LYS A 391 -8.20 7.85 -13.68
N ASP A 392 -6.96 8.33 -13.79
CA ASP A 392 -5.80 7.46 -13.84
C ASP A 392 -5.52 6.82 -12.48
N VAL A 393 -5.06 5.58 -12.53
CA VAL A 393 -4.63 4.81 -11.38
C VAL A 393 -3.12 4.66 -11.45
N ILE A 394 -2.42 5.02 -10.39
CA ILE A 394 -0.97 4.96 -10.31
C ILE A 394 -0.59 3.87 -9.30
N VAL A 395 0.26 2.96 -9.73
CA VAL A 395 0.81 1.88 -8.92
C VAL A 395 2.32 2.00 -8.94
N THR A 396 2.96 1.98 -7.79
CA THR A 396 4.42 2.01 -7.69
C THR A 396 4.96 0.67 -7.21
N ASP A 397 6.12 0.28 -7.72
CA ASP A 397 6.96 -0.76 -7.13
C ASP A 397 7.87 -0.14 -6.06
N MET A 398 8.95 -0.82 -5.67
CA MET A 398 9.89 -0.36 -4.64
C MET A 398 11.06 0.46 -5.22
N GLY A 399 11.92 0.98 -4.30
CA GLY A 399 13.10 1.77 -4.64
C GLY A 399 12.77 3.21 -5.07
N LEU A 400 13.49 3.71 -6.07
CA LEU A 400 13.36 5.10 -6.54
C LEU A 400 11.96 5.41 -7.08
N SER A 401 11.31 4.45 -7.75
CA SER A 401 9.95 4.61 -8.27
C SER A 401 8.91 4.81 -7.16
N PHE A 402 9.15 4.26 -5.99
CA PHE A 402 8.32 4.41 -4.80
C PHE A 402 8.58 5.72 -4.06
N VAL A 403 9.81 5.91 -3.58
CA VAL A 403 10.17 7.06 -2.73
C VAL A 403 9.97 8.37 -3.47
N GLY A 404 10.53 8.51 -4.67
CA GLY A 404 10.40 9.73 -5.47
C GLY A 404 8.96 10.07 -5.80
N THR A 405 8.11 9.05 -6.07
CA THR A 405 6.68 9.27 -6.30
C THR A 405 6.00 9.81 -5.06
N HIS A 406 6.26 9.24 -3.89
CA HIS A 406 5.63 9.74 -2.67
C HIS A 406 6.16 11.09 -2.20
N GLN A 407 7.34 11.51 -2.64
CA GLN A 407 7.84 12.86 -2.39
C GLN A 407 7.29 13.89 -3.38
N ALA A 408 7.27 13.60 -4.69
CA ALA A 408 7.03 14.60 -5.73
C ALA A 408 5.65 14.54 -6.41
N PHE A 409 4.90 13.42 -6.31
CA PHE A 409 3.64 13.27 -7.04
C PHE A 409 2.53 14.15 -6.46
N LYS A 410 1.92 14.96 -7.33
CA LYS A 410 0.78 15.82 -7.02
C LYS A 410 -0.52 15.09 -7.35
N THR A 411 -1.19 14.56 -6.34
CA THR A 411 -2.47 13.85 -6.53
C THR A 411 -3.59 14.81 -6.87
N LYS A 412 -4.46 14.42 -7.80
CA LYS A 412 -5.68 15.13 -8.18
C LYS A 412 -6.90 14.45 -7.57
N LYS A 413 -7.96 15.21 -7.31
CA LYS A 413 -9.22 14.68 -6.79
C LYS A 413 -9.73 13.52 -7.66
N GLY A 414 -9.96 12.36 -7.06
CA GLY A 414 -10.46 11.16 -7.73
C GLY A 414 -9.39 10.25 -8.34
N GLN A 415 -8.11 10.65 -8.38
CA GLN A 415 -7.01 9.75 -8.68
C GLN A 415 -6.86 8.70 -7.58
N LYS A 416 -6.19 7.61 -7.93
CA LYS A 416 -5.78 6.56 -6.99
C LYS A 416 -4.27 6.36 -7.10
N LEU A 417 -3.59 6.38 -5.97
CA LEU A 417 -2.17 6.09 -5.85
C LEU A 417 -1.98 4.96 -4.86
N TYR A 418 -1.42 3.85 -5.35
CA TYR A 418 -1.22 2.63 -4.58
C TYR A 418 0.25 2.26 -4.48
N THR A 419 0.61 1.84 -3.30
CA THR A 419 1.90 1.22 -2.99
C THR A 419 1.72 0.23 -1.85
N ASN A 420 2.52 -0.80 -1.79
CA ASN A 420 2.64 -1.65 -0.61
C ASN A 420 3.80 -1.14 0.24
N SER A 421 3.52 -0.21 1.17
CA SER A 421 4.57 0.48 1.92
C SER A 421 5.01 -0.24 3.18
N GLY A 422 4.22 -1.18 3.67
CA GLY A 422 4.50 -1.86 4.93
C GLY A 422 5.44 -3.04 4.78
N HIS A 423 5.16 -3.95 3.87
CA HIS A 423 6.01 -5.08 3.53
C HIS A 423 7.07 -4.70 2.49
N ALA A 424 6.71 -3.82 1.60
CA ALA A 424 7.59 -3.19 0.60
C ALA A 424 8.33 -4.20 -0.32
N PRO A 425 7.66 -5.20 -0.89
CA PRO A 425 8.32 -6.18 -1.75
C PRO A 425 8.63 -5.59 -3.11
N MET A 426 9.80 -5.88 -3.64
CA MET A 426 10.07 -5.73 -5.06
C MET A 426 9.23 -6.72 -5.86
N GLY A 427 8.82 -6.35 -7.09
CA GLY A 427 7.98 -7.20 -7.94
C GLY A 427 6.48 -7.08 -7.70
N TRP A 428 6.06 -6.24 -6.76
CA TRP A 428 4.64 -6.00 -6.50
C TRP A 428 3.96 -5.17 -7.61
N GLY A 429 4.70 -4.26 -8.24
CA GLY A 429 4.16 -3.22 -9.12
C GLY A 429 3.35 -3.74 -10.31
N LEU A 430 3.89 -4.66 -11.11
CA LEU A 430 3.22 -5.17 -12.31
C LEU A 430 1.96 -6.00 -11.98
N PRO A 431 2.00 -7.02 -11.10
CA PRO A 431 0.80 -7.74 -10.69
C PRO A 431 -0.24 -6.81 -10.02
N ALA A 432 0.20 -5.85 -9.21
CA ALA A 432 -0.69 -4.88 -8.59
C ALA A 432 -1.38 -3.97 -9.61
N ALA A 433 -0.70 -3.60 -10.71
CA ALA A 433 -1.32 -2.85 -11.80
C ALA A 433 -2.42 -3.68 -12.48
N VAL A 434 -2.23 -5.00 -12.65
CA VAL A 434 -3.27 -5.91 -13.13
C VAL A 434 -4.45 -5.92 -12.17
N GLY A 435 -4.22 -6.11 -10.87
CA GLY A 435 -5.27 -6.09 -9.84
C GLY A 435 -6.05 -4.78 -9.79
N ALA A 436 -5.34 -3.65 -9.83
CA ALA A 436 -5.93 -2.31 -9.84
C ALA A 436 -6.81 -2.05 -11.07
N PHE A 437 -6.42 -2.54 -12.25
CA PHE A 437 -7.23 -2.43 -13.46
C PHE A 437 -8.60 -3.10 -13.28
N TYR A 438 -8.61 -4.36 -12.85
CA TYR A 438 -9.86 -5.10 -12.65
C TYR A 438 -10.74 -4.54 -11.53
N ALA A 439 -10.12 -3.97 -10.49
CA ALA A 439 -10.84 -3.35 -9.39
C ALA A 439 -11.56 -2.05 -9.80
N THR A 440 -10.91 -1.23 -10.60
CA THR A 440 -11.38 0.12 -10.89
C THR A 440 -12.07 0.25 -12.23
N LYS A 441 -11.91 -0.72 -13.13
CA LYS A 441 -12.37 -0.68 -14.54
C LYS A 441 -11.99 0.64 -15.21
N ARG A 442 -10.79 1.15 -14.90
CA ARG A 442 -10.27 2.40 -15.41
C ARG A 442 -9.66 2.19 -16.78
N ASN A 443 -9.74 3.20 -17.62
CA ASN A 443 -9.21 3.11 -18.99
C ASN A 443 -7.67 3.00 -19.02
N ARG A 444 -6.98 3.43 -17.95
CA ARG A 444 -5.51 3.45 -17.91
C ARG A 444 -4.99 3.27 -16.49
N VAL A 445 -4.01 2.36 -16.37
CA VAL A 445 -3.20 2.16 -15.16
C VAL A 445 -1.75 2.50 -15.48
N ILE A 446 -1.11 3.25 -14.60
CA ILE A 446 0.30 3.62 -14.68
C ILE A 446 1.05 2.76 -13.67
N CYS A 447 1.98 1.94 -14.15
CA CYS A 447 2.89 1.16 -13.33
C CYS A 447 4.26 1.82 -13.36
N LEU A 448 4.74 2.24 -12.20
CA LEU A 448 6.08 2.81 -12.00
C LEU A 448 6.94 1.77 -11.30
N THR A 449 7.94 1.24 -11.96
CA THR A 449 8.77 0.15 -11.44
C THR A 449 10.25 0.39 -11.76
N GLY A 450 11.13 -0.16 -10.95
CA GLY A 450 12.55 -0.27 -11.28
C GLY A 450 12.83 -1.55 -12.08
N GLU A 451 14.06 -1.68 -12.55
CA GLU A 451 14.55 -2.85 -13.29
C GLU A 451 14.34 -4.14 -12.48
N GLY A 452 14.79 -4.14 -11.23
CA GLY A 452 14.69 -5.30 -10.37
C GLY A 452 13.25 -5.64 -9.98
N GLY A 453 12.42 -4.62 -9.76
CA GLY A 453 11.00 -4.84 -9.46
C GLY A 453 10.27 -5.50 -10.63
N LEU A 454 10.50 -5.03 -11.86
CA LEU A 454 9.89 -5.66 -13.03
C LEU A 454 10.39 -7.09 -13.22
N GLN A 455 11.69 -7.33 -13.01
CA GLN A 455 12.31 -8.65 -13.23
C GLN A 455 11.71 -9.73 -12.34
N MET A 456 11.32 -9.42 -11.11
CA MET A 456 10.78 -10.40 -10.16
C MET A 456 9.41 -10.97 -10.54
N ASN A 457 8.64 -10.29 -11.39
CA ASN A 457 7.35 -10.77 -11.91
C ASN A 457 7.19 -10.47 -13.40
N ILE A 458 8.29 -10.56 -14.14
CA ILE A 458 8.36 -10.24 -15.58
C ILE A 458 7.44 -11.11 -16.43
N GLN A 459 7.18 -12.36 -16.03
CA GLN A 459 6.28 -13.31 -16.69
C GLN A 459 4.83 -12.77 -16.78
N GLU A 460 4.45 -11.85 -15.91
CA GLU A 460 3.10 -11.25 -15.94
C GLU A 460 2.90 -10.25 -17.08
N LEU A 461 3.95 -9.94 -17.85
CA LEU A 461 3.79 -9.26 -19.15
C LEU A 461 2.92 -10.10 -20.10
N ALA A 462 3.01 -11.42 -20.04
CA ALA A 462 2.14 -12.32 -20.80
C ALA A 462 0.66 -12.18 -20.33
N THR A 463 0.41 -12.06 -19.02
CA THR A 463 -0.92 -11.79 -18.47
C THR A 463 -1.46 -10.44 -18.97
N VAL A 464 -0.63 -9.40 -19.00
CA VAL A 464 -1.01 -8.07 -19.51
C VAL A 464 -1.36 -8.15 -21.00
N MET A 465 -0.55 -8.82 -21.81
CA MET A 465 -0.74 -8.96 -23.24
C MET A 465 -1.98 -9.80 -23.57
N HIS A 466 -2.13 -10.98 -22.95
CA HIS A 466 -3.27 -11.86 -23.17
C HIS A 466 -4.61 -11.17 -22.89
N ASN A 467 -4.70 -10.44 -21.79
CA ASN A 467 -5.89 -9.71 -21.38
C ASN A 467 -6.02 -8.31 -22.02
N LYS A 468 -5.12 -7.92 -22.91
CA LYS A 468 -5.08 -6.63 -23.62
C LYS A 468 -5.19 -5.43 -22.68
N LEU A 469 -4.50 -5.49 -21.51
CA LEU A 469 -4.62 -4.48 -20.46
C LEU A 469 -3.92 -3.17 -20.86
N PRO A 470 -4.56 -2.00 -20.73
CA PRO A 470 -3.99 -0.71 -21.14
C PRO A 470 -3.04 -0.14 -20.06
N ILE A 471 -2.09 -0.96 -19.60
CA ILE A 471 -1.12 -0.58 -18.57
C ILE A 471 0.06 0.15 -19.21
N LYS A 472 0.43 1.32 -18.65
CA LYS A 472 1.63 2.06 -19.03
C LYS A 472 2.72 1.78 -18.01
N ILE A 473 3.73 1.01 -18.42
CA ILE A 473 4.81 0.54 -17.57
C ILE A 473 6.01 1.46 -17.81
N PHE A 474 6.39 2.24 -16.79
CA PHE A 474 7.60 3.06 -16.80
C PHE A 474 8.67 2.35 -15.98
N ILE A 475 9.76 1.97 -16.65
CA ILE A 475 10.91 1.30 -16.04
C ILE A 475 11.97 2.36 -15.75
N TYR A 476 12.33 2.50 -14.49
CA TYR A 476 13.44 3.34 -14.02
C TYR A 476 14.73 2.55 -14.21
N ASN A 477 15.36 2.71 -15.39
CA ASN A 477 16.63 2.08 -15.70
C ASN A 477 17.77 2.95 -15.15
N ASN A 478 18.32 2.54 -14.01
CA ASN A 478 19.44 3.18 -13.32
C ASN A 478 20.62 2.22 -13.10
N GLY A 479 20.67 1.12 -13.85
CA GLY A 479 21.76 0.16 -13.84
C GLY A 479 21.78 -0.77 -12.63
N GLY A 480 20.65 -0.95 -11.93
CA GLY A 480 20.58 -1.90 -10.83
C GLY A 480 19.71 -1.52 -9.63
N TYR A 481 20.06 -2.01 -8.45
CA TYR A 481 19.38 -1.73 -7.19
C TYR A 481 19.96 -0.48 -6.53
N LEU A 482 19.64 0.70 -7.07
CA LEU A 482 20.25 1.97 -6.70
C LEU A 482 20.24 2.24 -5.20
N THR A 483 19.13 1.99 -4.51
CA THR A 483 19.01 2.24 -3.06
C THR A 483 19.97 1.36 -2.25
N ILE A 484 20.13 0.10 -2.65
CA ILE A 484 21.06 -0.84 -2.00
C ILE A 484 22.50 -0.44 -2.31
N LYS A 485 22.82 -0.13 -3.59
CA LYS A 485 24.13 0.37 -3.99
C LYS A 485 24.56 1.57 -3.15
N GLN A 486 23.70 2.59 -3.02
CA GLN A 486 23.98 3.78 -2.21
C GLN A 486 24.20 3.45 -0.72
N THR A 487 23.44 2.49 -0.19
CA THR A 487 23.65 2.03 1.21
C THR A 487 25.00 1.36 1.37
N GLN A 488 25.41 0.52 0.39
CA GLN A 488 26.70 -0.15 0.40
C GLN A 488 27.86 0.84 0.23
N GLN A 489 27.70 1.86 -0.62
CA GLN A 489 28.69 2.94 -0.78
C GLN A 489 28.92 3.69 0.52
N LEU A 490 27.85 4.11 1.18
CA LEU A 490 27.92 4.91 2.40
C LEU A 490 28.34 4.11 3.64
N GLY A 491 27.84 2.89 3.77
CA GLY A 491 27.99 2.09 4.99
C GLY A 491 29.20 1.15 5.00
N PHE A 492 29.70 0.77 3.81
CA PHE A 492 30.66 -0.34 3.68
C PHE A 492 31.86 -0.02 2.77
N ASN A 493 32.29 1.25 2.74
CA ASN A 493 33.44 1.70 1.95
C ASN A 493 33.36 1.25 0.47
N SER A 494 32.18 1.42 -0.14
CA SER A 494 31.88 1.04 -1.54
C SER A 494 32.12 -0.44 -1.88
N ARG A 495 32.03 -1.34 -0.93
CA ARG A 495 31.97 -2.77 -1.21
C ARG A 495 30.57 -3.12 -1.73
N ILE A 496 30.48 -3.18 -3.07
CA ILE A 496 29.20 -3.38 -3.77
C ILE A 496 28.99 -4.88 -4.03
N MET A 497 27.83 -5.41 -3.64
CA MET A 497 27.44 -6.80 -3.81
C MET A 497 26.02 -6.90 -4.35
N GLY A 498 25.84 -7.61 -5.48
CA GLY A 498 24.54 -7.99 -6.02
C GLY A 498 23.59 -6.83 -6.33
N SER A 499 24.12 -5.65 -6.69
CA SER A 499 23.29 -4.47 -6.91
C SER A 499 23.47 -3.77 -8.26
N ASN A 500 24.47 -4.16 -9.06
CA ASN A 500 24.71 -3.69 -10.43
C ASN A 500 25.44 -4.77 -11.25
N SER A 501 25.71 -4.48 -12.53
CA SER A 501 26.40 -5.42 -13.44
C SER A 501 27.76 -5.88 -12.92
N ASP A 502 28.54 -4.96 -12.38
CA ASP A 502 29.90 -5.24 -11.90
C ASP A 502 29.91 -6.11 -10.64
N SER A 503 28.77 -6.19 -9.95
CA SER A 503 28.58 -6.99 -8.72
C SER A 503 27.68 -8.21 -8.89
N GLY A 504 27.51 -8.68 -10.14
CA GLY A 504 26.84 -9.94 -10.45
C GLY A 504 25.34 -9.84 -10.74
N LEU A 505 24.79 -8.64 -11.02
CA LEU A 505 23.38 -8.44 -11.32
C LEU A 505 23.20 -7.84 -12.72
N SER A 506 22.50 -8.54 -13.63
CA SER A 506 22.19 -8.05 -14.98
C SER A 506 20.69 -8.02 -15.26
N PHE A 507 20.32 -7.24 -16.27
CA PHE A 507 18.93 -7.10 -16.71
C PHE A 507 18.83 -7.33 -18.24
N PRO A 508 17.65 -7.76 -18.74
CA PRO A 508 17.44 -7.99 -20.15
C PRO A 508 17.43 -6.68 -20.97
N ASP A 509 17.64 -6.80 -22.27
CA ASP A 509 17.28 -5.72 -23.19
C ASP A 509 15.76 -5.55 -23.25
N TYR A 510 15.27 -4.43 -22.70
CA TYR A 510 13.83 -4.16 -22.59
C TYR A 510 13.13 -3.98 -23.93
N LYS A 511 13.85 -3.60 -24.99
CA LYS A 511 13.29 -3.52 -26.34
C LYS A 511 12.97 -4.91 -26.89
N SER A 512 13.90 -5.84 -26.77
CA SER A 512 13.72 -7.24 -27.18
C SER A 512 12.65 -7.93 -26.34
N MET A 513 12.65 -7.71 -25.02
CA MET A 513 11.63 -8.20 -24.11
C MET A 513 10.22 -7.69 -24.47
N ALA A 514 10.07 -6.42 -24.77
CA ALA A 514 8.80 -5.84 -25.21
C ALA A 514 8.34 -6.45 -26.53
N LYS A 515 9.27 -6.64 -27.48
CA LYS A 515 9.00 -7.27 -28.78
C LYS A 515 8.49 -8.71 -28.61
N SER A 516 9.15 -9.54 -27.80
CA SER A 516 8.75 -10.92 -27.55
C SER A 516 7.35 -11.01 -26.91
N ASN A 517 6.99 -10.05 -26.05
CA ASN A 517 5.66 -9.95 -25.45
C ASN A 517 4.63 -9.18 -26.31
N LYS A 518 4.96 -8.78 -27.54
CA LYS A 518 4.09 -8.01 -28.44
C LYS A 518 3.58 -6.70 -27.82
N ILE A 519 4.37 -6.08 -26.94
CA ILE A 519 4.06 -4.81 -26.24
C ILE A 519 4.85 -3.69 -26.92
N LYS A 520 4.21 -2.53 -27.11
CA LYS A 520 4.88 -1.34 -27.64
C LYS A 520 5.98 -0.87 -26.71
N TYR A 521 7.14 -0.54 -27.28
CA TYR A 521 8.29 -0.03 -26.53
C TYR A 521 8.65 1.39 -26.96
N THR A 522 9.13 2.17 -25.99
CA THR A 522 9.78 3.46 -26.22
C THR A 522 10.84 3.70 -25.14
N LYS A 523 11.85 4.53 -25.49
CA LYS A 523 12.94 4.91 -24.59
C LYS A 523 12.98 6.43 -24.44
N ILE A 524 13.15 6.90 -23.21
CA ILE A 524 13.37 8.32 -22.90
C ILE A 524 14.71 8.45 -22.19
N SER A 525 15.68 9.09 -22.87
CA SER A 525 17.07 9.09 -22.41
C SER A 525 17.45 10.34 -21.60
N ASN A 526 16.68 11.42 -21.68
CA ASN A 526 16.97 12.68 -20.98
C ASN A 526 15.72 13.56 -20.84
N ASN A 527 15.86 14.70 -20.15
CA ASN A 527 14.79 15.66 -19.89
C ASN A 527 14.30 16.44 -21.12
N LYS A 528 15.02 16.43 -22.26
CA LYS A 528 14.63 17.20 -23.45
C LYS A 528 13.25 16.75 -23.97
N ASN A 529 12.32 17.67 -24.09
CA ASN A 529 10.95 17.41 -24.53
C ASN A 529 10.20 16.34 -23.72
N LEU A 530 10.55 16.17 -22.44
CA LEU A 530 10.03 15.12 -21.56
C LEU A 530 8.50 15.10 -21.52
N LYS A 531 7.86 16.26 -21.42
CA LYS A 531 6.40 16.39 -21.40
C LYS A 531 5.74 15.81 -22.64
N SER A 532 6.27 16.10 -23.83
CA SER A 532 5.75 15.60 -25.10
C SER A 532 5.95 14.09 -25.23
N LYS A 533 7.13 13.59 -24.86
CA LYS A 533 7.44 12.15 -24.85
C LYS A 533 6.51 11.36 -23.94
N ILE A 534 6.27 11.84 -22.72
CA ILE A 534 5.32 11.20 -21.78
C ILE A 534 3.90 11.21 -22.35
N LYS A 535 3.44 12.33 -22.93
CA LYS A 535 2.12 12.39 -23.59
C LYS A 535 1.97 11.34 -24.70
N LYS A 536 3.02 11.13 -25.52
CA LYS A 536 3.04 10.09 -26.56
C LYS A 536 2.89 8.69 -25.97
N VAL A 537 3.57 8.38 -24.86
CA VAL A 537 3.43 7.09 -24.15
C VAL A 537 1.98 6.92 -23.66
N LEU A 538 1.43 7.95 -23.04
CA LEU A 538 0.09 7.91 -22.44
C LEU A 538 -1.04 7.84 -23.47
N SER A 539 -0.87 8.37 -24.67
CA SER A 539 -1.86 8.32 -25.77
C SER A 539 -1.86 6.98 -26.52
N GLY A 540 -0.82 6.15 -26.37
CA GLY A 540 -0.74 4.84 -27.04
C GLY A 540 -1.90 3.92 -26.64
N LYS A 541 -2.50 3.23 -27.61
CA LYS A 541 -3.50 2.18 -27.32
C LYS A 541 -2.83 0.96 -26.70
N GLY A 542 -3.50 0.28 -25.76
CA GLY A 542 -3.02 -0.94 -25.10
C GLY A 542 -1.85 -0.72 -24.14
N ALA A 543 -1.10 -1.79 -23.88
CA ALA A 543 0.09 -1.73 -23.05
C ALA A 543 1.25 -1.01 -23.76
N VAL A 544 2.07 -0.30 -22.98
CA VAL A 544 3.30 0.34 -23.45
C VAL A 544 4.36 0.18 -22.38
N ILE A 545 5.55 -0.26 -22.75
CA ILE A 545 6.76 -0.21 -21.92
C ILE A 545 7.53 1.04 -22.30
N CYS A 546 7.80 1.88 -21.34
CA CYS A 546 8.62 3.07 -21.46
C CYS A 546 9.84 2.96 -20.54
N GLU A 547 11.01 2.78 -21.14
CA GLU A 547 12.29 2.77 -20.43
C GLU A 547 12.76 4.21 -20.20
N LEU A 548 12.94 4.58 -18.94
CA LEU A 548 13.49 5.86 -18.52
C LEU A 548 14.96 5.66 -18.13
N MET A 549 15.88 6.27 -18.86
CA MET A 549 17.30 6.26 -18.50
C MET A 549 17.53 7.22 -17.34
N ILE A 550 17.66 6.68 -16.15
CA ILE A 550 17.90 7.44 -14.92
C ILE A 550 19.40 7.43 -14.60
N ASP A 551 19.89 8.47 -13.97
CA ASP A 551 21.27 8.53 -13.51
C ASP A 551 21.54 7.43 -12.47
N HIS A 552 22.63 6.69 -12.68
CA HIS A 552 23.04 5.58 -11.81
C HIS A 552 23.48 6.05 -10.41
N GLU A 553 23.66 7.35 -10.23
CA GLU A 553 24.01 7.97 -8.94
C GLU A 553 22.92 8.94 -8.44
N GLN A 554 21.71 8.92 -9.05
CA GLN A 554 20.67 9.81 -8.59
C GLN A 554 20.27 9.54 -7.15
N GLU A 555 20.47 10.52 -6.29
CA GLU A 555 20.09 10.42 -4.88
C GLU A 555 18.58 10.51 -4.65
N GLN A 556 18.13 9.83 -3.59
CA GLN A 556 16.81 10.03 -3.02
C GLN A 556 16.90 11.10 -1.94
N MET A 557 16.30 12.25 -2.16
CA MET A 557 16.38 13.38 -1.23
C MET A 557 15.11 14.27 -1.27
N PRO A 558 14.78 15.00 -0.19
CA PRO A 558 15.45 14.93 1.11
C PRO A 558 15.11 13.65 1.88
N LYS A 559 16.04 13.23 2.76
CA LYS A 559 15.88 12.02 3.59
C LYS A 559 16.50 12.20 4.98
N ALA A 560 15.91 11.56 5.98
CA ALA A 560 16.57 11.38 7.27
C ALA A 560 17.70 10.37 7.13
N ILE A 561 18.85 10.64 7.70
CA ILE A 561 19.98 9.71 7.77
C ILE A 561 20.60 9.78 9.17
N ASN A 562 21.34 8.74 9.52
CA ASN A 562 22.17 8.79 10.71
C ASN A 562 23.48 9.53 10.42
N ARG A 563 24.00 10.26 11.40
CA ARG A 563 25.33 10.89 11.35
C ARG A 563 26.34 10.04 12.12
N ARG A 564 27.56 9.96 11.62
CA ARG A 564 28.70 9.52 12.43
C ARG A 564 29.22 10.70 13.23
N THR A 565 29.37 10.50 14.52
CA THR A 565 30.03 11.43 15.44
C THR A 565 31.56 11.28 15.33
N PRO A 566 32.35 12.25 15.76
CA PRO A 566 33.83 12.16 15.72
C PRO A 566 34.39 10.94 16.45
N ASP A 567 33.72 10.47 17.50
CA ASP A 567 34.04 9.26 18.26
C ASP A 567 33.53 7.94 17.58
N GLY A 568 33.09 8.03 16.31
CA GLY A 568 32.71 6.88 15.50
C GLY A 568 31.30 6.34 15.74
N LYS A 569 30.53 6.87 16.69
CA LYS A 569 29.16 6.44 16.98
C LYS A 569 28.21 6.90 15.89
N THR A 570 27.20 6.08 15.63
CA THR A 570 26.11 6.43 14.71
C THR A 570 24.92 6.95 15.52
N VAL A 571 24.54 8.21 15.28
CA VAL A 571 23.40 8.85 15.96
C VAL A 571 22.35 9.31 14.94
N PRO A 572 21.05 9.18 15.25
CA PRO A 572 19.99 9.71 14.38
C PRO A 572 20.06 11.24 14.36
N THR A 573 19.79 11.82 13.18
CA THR A 573 19.59 13.27 13.08
C THR A 573 18.23 13.67 13.65
N LYS A 574 18.08 14.94 14.02
CA LYS A 574 16.78 15.51 14.40
C LYS A 574 15.78 15.36 13.25
N TYR A 575 14.52 15.24 13.58
CA TYR A 575 13.43 14.96 12.62
C TYR A 575 13.36 15.99 11.48
N GLU A 576 13.64 17.25 11.77
CA GLU A 576 13.70 18.34 10.79
C GLU A 576 15.03 18.42 10.02
N ASP A 577 16.11 17.82 10.54
CA ASP A 577 17.46 17.92 10.00
C ASP A 577 17.73 16.82 8.96
N MET A 578 17.15 16.99 7.81
CA MET A 578 17.23 16.03 6.70
C MET A 578 18.45 16.29 5.79
N TYR A 579 18.97 15.22 5.19
CA TYR A 579 19.96 15.33 4.11
C TYR A 579 19.28 15.75 2.77
N PRO A 580 19.90 16.64 1.98
CA PRO A 580 21.10 17.46 2.23
C PRO A 580 20.89 18.41 3.42
N PHE A 581 21.91 18.51 4.31
CA PHE A 581 21.76 19.26 5.56
C PHE A 581 21.72 20.75 5.34
N LEU A 582 20.85 21.43 6.06
CA LEU A 582 20.81 22.89 6.15
C LEU A 582 21.84 23.41 7.16
N SER A 583 22.19 24.69 7.05
CA SER A 583 22.99 25.36 8.09
C SER A 583 22.24 25.39 9.42
N ARG A 584 22.96 25.40 10.54
CA ARG A 584 22.34 25.47 11.88
C ARG A 584 21.51 26.74 12.05
N LYS A 585 21.97 27.86 11.49
CA LYS A 585 21.26 29.15 11.46
C LYS A 585 19.91 28.98 10.74
N GLU A 586 19.90 28.38 9.55
CA GLU A 586 18.68 28.20 8.78
C GLU A 586 17.68 27.25 9.47
N ILE A 587 18.17 26.19 10.15
CA ILE A 587 17.32 25.33 10.96
C ILE A 587 16.66 26.14 12.08
N GLN A 588 17.43 26.94 12.81
CA GLN A 588 16.94 27.79 13.90
C GLN A 588 15.89 28.80 13.43
N GLU A 589 16.13 29.47 12.31
CA GLU A 589 15.18 30.45 11.70
C GLU A 589 13.85 29.80 11.30
N ASN A 590 13.83 28.50 11.03
CA ASN A 590 12.60 27.76 10.68
C ASN A 590 11.90 27.13 11.89
N MET A 591 12.46 27.26 13.11
CA MET A 591 11.83 26.74 14.34
C MET A 591 11.10 27.86 15.08
N LEU A 592 9.84 27.55 15.57
CA LEU A 592 8.96 28.48 16.30
C LEU A 592 8.99 28.21 17.81
#